data_e1596a2c6b71a1544edcb32f87bf7dfe
#
_entry.id   e1596a2c6b71a1544edcb32f87bf7dfe
#
_cell.length_a   1.000
_cell.length_b   1.000
_cell.length_c   1.000
_cell.angle_alpha   90.00
_cell.angle_beta   90.00
_cell.angle_gamma   90.00
#
_symmetry.space_group_name_H-M   'P 1'
#
loop_
_entity.id
_entity.type
_entity.pdbx_description
1 polymer ?
#
loop_
_entity_poly.entity_id
_entity_poly.type
_entity_poly.pdbx_seq_one_letter_code
_entity_poly.pdbx_strand_id
1 'polypeptide(L)'
;MGKSKIFTRPLKVDEDSLSSLISNAMGDTCGVGWWKEKDEEEYEQAGAELVKEGHDNPCMEDVWARMLFNGGKLMLLDPESDWHWSGHKKGELLWNWQIQAEGAEPEGGDWYEVGLDEVIKGLNLYFDEKPAAGCGDLESILEDGDFWDADCVFQYAMYGEVIYG
;
A
#
# COMPACT_ATOMS: atom_id res chain seq x y z
N MET A 1 -22.31 12.23 -28.94
CA MET A 1 -21.26 12.36 -27.95
C MET A 1 -21.57 11.51 -26.72
N GLY A 2 -20.90 10.41 -26.60
CA GLY A 2 -21.11 9.50 -25.50
C GLY A 2 -20.69 10.10 -24.18
N LYS A 3 -21.61 10.29 -23.25
CA LYS A 3 -21.23 10.49 -21.86
C LYS A 3 -20.58 9.20 -21.40
N SER A 4 -19.30 9.25 -21.02
CA SER A 4 -18.65 8.15 -20.37
C SER A 4 -19.42 7.80 -19.11
N LYS A 5 -20.08 6.64 -19.11
CA LYS A 5 -20.63 6.08 -17.88
C LYS A 5 -19.46 5.50 -17.11
N ILE A 6 -19.14 6.09 -15.98
CA ILE A 6 -18.26 5.48 -15.01
C ILE A 6 -19.02 4.28 -14.45
N PHE A 7 -18.63 3.08 -14.91
CA PHE A 7 -19.06 1.86 -14.28
C PHE A 7 -18.29 1.70 -12.98
N THR A 8 -18.89 2.11 -11.86
CA THR A 8 -18.43 1.62 -10.58
C THR A 8 -18.81 0.14 -10.50
N ARG A 9 -17.86 -0.71 -10.82
CA ARG A 9 -18.02 -2.13 -10.52
C ARG A 9 -18.07 -2.28 -9.01
N PRO A 10 -18.97 -3.12 -8.45
CA PRO A 10 -18.91 -3.44 -7.04
C PRO A 10 -17.62 -4.24 -6.80
N LEU A 11 -16.58 -3.56 -6.33
CA LEU A 11 -15.38 -4.18 -5.87
C LEU A 11 -15.60 -4.74 -4.48
N LYS A 12 -15.50 -6.04 -4.36
CA LYS A 12 -15.51 -6.69 -3.06
C LYS A 12 -14.06 -6.82 -2.60
N VAL A 13 -13.70 -6.02 -1.62
CA VAL A 13 -12.39 -6.07 -0.99
C VAL A 13 -12.59 -6.61 0.43
N ASP A 14 -12.00 -7.75 0.72
CA ASP A 14 -11.92 -8.31 2.07
C ASP A 14 -10.50 -8.14 2.65
N GLU A 15 -10.31 -8.50 3.91
CA GLU A 15 -9.01 -8.37 4.55
C GLU A 15 -7.92 -9.21 3.88
N ASP A 16 -8.25 -10.42 3.46
CA ASP A 16 -7.28 -11.32 2.82
C ASP A 16 -6.83 -10.76 1.46
N SER A 17 -7.76 -10.24 0.67
CA SER A 17 -7.46 -9.58 -0.61
C SER A 17 -6.59 -8.35 -0.40
N LEU A 18 -6.91 -7.55 0.61
CA LEU A 18 -6.16 -6.34 0.92
C LEU A 18 -4.75 -6.66 1.42
N SER A 19 -4.61 -7.67 2.27
CA SER A 19 -3.30 -8.15 2.73
C SER A 19 -2.42 -8.59 1.54
N SER A 20 -2.98 -9.35 0.62
CA SER A 20 -2.29 -9.80 -0.59
C SER A 20 -1.91 -8.63 -1.51
N LEU A 21 -2.79 -7.65 -1.66
CA LEU A 21 -2.52 -6.45 -2.45
C LEU A 21 -1.35 -5.65 -1.87
N ILE A 22 -1.33 -5.44 -0.56
CA ILE A 22 -0.24 -4.76 0.15
C ILE A 22 1.07 -5.54 -0.04
N SER A 23 1.05 -6.85 0.18
CA SER A 23 2.21 -7.71 0.03
C SER A 23 2.80 -7.63 -1.40
N ASN A 24 1.96 -7.69 -2.41
CA ASN A 24 2.38 -7.57 -3.80
C ASN A 24 2.97 -6.18 -4.10
N ALA A 25 2.35 -5.12 -3.61
CA ALA A 25 2.84 -3.75 -3.81
C ALA A 25 4.20 -3.52 -3.14
N MET A 26 4.42 -4.12 -1.97
CA MET A 26 5.70 -4.05 -1.27
C MET A 26 6.82 -4.84 -1.97
N GLY A 27 6.46 -5.80 -2.81
CA GLY A 27 7.43 -6.61 -3.56
C GLY A 27 8.13 -5.86 -4.69
N ASP A 28 7.50 -4.84 -5.25
CA ASP A 28 8.08 -3.97 -6.29
C ASP A 28 7.79 -2.51 -5.95
N THR A 29 8.75 -1.86 -5.34
CA THR A 29 8.60 -0.53 -4.77
C THR A 29 9.05 0.58 -5.71
N CYS A 30 8.36 0.74 -6.85
CA CYS A 30 8.61 1.89 -7.72
C CYS A 30 7.93 3.15 -7.19
N GLY A 31 6.69 3.02 -6.73
CA GLY A 31 5.84 4.15 -6.33
C GLY A 31 5.85 4.50 -4.85
N VAL A 32 6.36 3.62 -4.00
CA VAL A 32 6.37 3.82 -2.54
C VAL A 32 7.77 3.58 -1.99
N GLY A 33 8.37 4.61 -1.41
CA GLY A 33 9.72 4.52 -0.85
C GLY A 33 9.77 3.83 0.52
N TRP A 34 8.73 3.99 1.31
CA TRP A 34 8.61 3.39 2.62
C TRP A 34 7.16 3.26 3.04
N TRP A 35 6.88 2.26 3.85
CA TRP A 35 5.56 1.96 4.39
C TRP A 35 5.61 1.97 5.91
N LYS A 36 4.68 2.64 6.55
CA LYS A 36 4.49 2.55 8.00
C LYS A 36 3.03 2.84 8.36
N GLU A 37 2.62 2.39 9.52
CA GLU A 37 1.35 2.80 10.12
C GLU A 37 1.43 4.26 10.57
N LYS A 38 0.29 4.96 10.49
CA LYS A 38 0.17 6.31 11.03
C LYS A 38 0.16 6.31 12.56
N ASP A 39 -0.49 5.31 13.16
CA ASP A 39 -0.67 5.17 14.60
C ASP A 39 -0.29 3.75 15.03
N GLU A 40 0.76 3.66 15.85
CA GLU A 40 1.26 2.39 16.35
C GLU A 40 0.25 1.68 17.26
N GLU A 41 -0.54 2.42 18.05
CA GLU A 41 -1.55 1.83 18.92
C GLU A 41 -2.64 1.13 18.08
N GLU A 42 -3.06 1.72 16.97
CA GLU A 42 -4.02 1.11 16.06
C GLU A 42 -3.47 -0.16 15.43
N TYR A 43 -2.19 -0.19 15.10
CA TYR A 43 -1.49 -1.37 14.60
C TYR A 43 -1.46 -2.49 15.66
N GLU A 44 -1.08 -2.16 16.89
CA GLU A 44 -1.03 -3.11 18.00
C GLU A 44 -2.41 -3.68 18.31
N GLN A 45 -3.43 -2.83 18.31
CA GLN A 45 -4.82 -3.26 18.51
C GLN A 45 -5.28 -4.23 17.43
N ALA A 46 -5.02 -3.93 16.17
CA ALA A 46 -5.38 -4.79 15.05
C ALA A 46 -4.68 -6.16 15.15
N GLY A 47 -3.42 -6.18 15.52
CA GLY A 47 -2.67 -7.40 15.74
C GLY A 47 -3.24 -8.25 16.88
N ALA A 48 -3.61 -7.60 17.98
CA ALA A 48 -4.24 -8.28 19.12
C ALA A 48 -5.60 -8.88 18.78
N GLU A 49 -6.41 -8.19 17.97
CA GLU A 49 -7.68 -8.71 17.47
C GLU A 49 -7.49 -9.97 16.63
N LEU A 50 -6.52 -9.98 15.73
CA LEU A 50 -6.21 -11.14 14.89
C LEU A 50 -5.76 -12.33 15.72
N VAL A 51 -4.90 -12.14 16.70
CA VAL A 51 -4.47 -13.19 17.61
C VAL A 51 -5.65 -13.77 18.40
N LYS A 52 -6.53 -12.90 18.89
CA LYS A 52 -7.73 -13.31 19.62
C LYS A 52 -8.69 -14.16 18.77
N GLU A 53 -8.74 -13.87 17.46
CA GLU A 53 -9.56 -14.64 16.50
C GLU A 53 -8.92 -15.96 16.08
N GLY A 54 -7.73 -16.29 16.56
CA GLY A 54 -7.05 -17.55 16.30
C GLY A 54 -5.96 -17.48 15.24
N HIS A 55 -5.59 -16.30 14.78
CA HIS A 55 -4.45 -16.11 13.87
C HIS A 55 -3.15 -16.16 14.66
N ASP A 56 -2.48 -17.31 14.64
CA ASP A 56 -1.19 -17.45 15.29
C ASP A 56 -0.12 -16.68 14.49
N ASN A 57 0.43 -15.64 15.11
CA ASN A 57 1.54 -14.86 14.54
C ASN A 57 1.20 -14.22 13.17
N PRO A 58 0.20 -13.31 13.12
CA PRO A 58 -0.17 -12.64 11.87
C PRO A 58 1.01 -11.84 11.31
N CYS A 59 1.19 -11.86 9.99
CA CYS A 59 2.22 -11.06 9.34
C CYS A 59 1.83 -9.58 9.34
N MET A 60 2.80 -8.72 9.07
CA MET A 60 2.59 -7.26 9.07
C MET A 60 1.47 -6.84 8.11
N GLU A 61 1.41 -7.44 6.92
CA GLU A 61 0.39 -7.12 5.92
C GLU A 61 -1.02 -7.47 6.40
N ASP A 62 -1.18 -8.57 7.13
CA ASP A 62 -2.46 -8.95 7.73
C ASP A 62 -2.91 -7.94 8.79
N VAL A 63 -1.97 -7.49 9.62
CA VAL A 63 -2.24 -6.48 10.65
C VAL A 63 -2.60 -5.14 10.02
N TRP A 64 -1.89 -4.72 9.00
CA TRP A 64 -2.21 -3.49 8.27
C TRP A 64 -3.58 -3.57 7.59
N ALA A 65 -3.92 -4.71 6.98
CA ALA A 65 -5.25 -4.90 6.40
C ALA A 65 -6.36 -4.75 7.44
N ARG A 66 -6.24 -5.41 8.60
CA ARG A 66 -7.19 -5.27 9.70
C ARG A 66 -7.24 -3.82 10.21
N MET A 67 -6.09 -3.18 10.39
CA MET A 67 -6.01 -1.78 10.82
C MET A 67 -6.75 -0.85 9.85
N LEU A 68 -6.59 -1.03 8.54
CA LEU A 68 -7.30 -0.25 7.53
C LEU A 68 -8.82 -0.48 7.59
N PHE A 69 -9.26 -1.71 7.77
CA PHE A 69 -10.69 -2.01 7.96
C PHE A 69 -11.25 -1.41 9.25
N ASN A 70 -10.42 -1.23 10.27
CA ASN A 70 -10.80 -0.55 11.52
C ASN A 70 -10.83 0.98 11.38
N GLY A 71 -10.47 1.53 10.22
CA GLY A 71 -10.43 2.98 9.97
C GLY A 71 -9.07 3.63 10.17
N GLY A 72 -8.05 2.85 10.45
CA GLY A 72 -6.66 3.34 10.54
C GLY A 72 -6.07 3.69 9.18
N LYS A 73 -4.87 4.24 9.19
CA LYS A 73 -4.18 4.70 7.98
C LYS A 73 -2.73 4.26 7.93
N LEU A 74 -2.27 4.01 6.72
CA LEU A 74 -0.86 3.88 6.40
C LEU A 74 -0.28 5.23 6.00
N MET A 75 1.00 5.40 6.27
CA MET A 75 1.81 6.51 5.77
C MET A 75 2.76 5.95 4.71
N LEU A 76 2.64 6.44 3.49
CA LEU A 76 3.44 6.01 2.35
C LEU A 76 4.33 7.16 1.88
N LEU A 77 5.62 6.88 1.75
CA LEU A 77 6.62 7.87 1.37
C LEU A 77 6.78 7.94 -0.16
N ASP A 78 6.74 9.15 -0.70
CA ASP A 78 7.17 9.38 -2.08
C ASP A 78 8.68 9.15 -2.21
N PRO A 79 9.12 8.17 -3.03
CA PRO A 79 10.53 7.78 -3.12
C PRO A 79 11.44 8.87 -3.68
N GLU A 80 10.90 9.78 -4.50
CA GLU A 80 11.66 10.87 -5.13
C GLU A 80 11.59 12.18 -4.32
N SER A 81 10.88 12.19 -3.19
CA SER A 81 10.82 13.34 -2.32
C SER A 81 12.10 13.51 -1.51
N ASP A 82 12.21 14.64 -0.84
CA ASP A 82 13.41 15.04 -0.11
C ASP A 82 13.49 14.40 1.28
N TRP A 83 13.96 13.15 1.33
CA TRP A 83 14.11 12.37 2.55
C TRP A 83 15.55 11.83 2.72
N HIS A 84 15.88 11.42 3.93
CA HIS A 84 17.15 10.80 4.27
C HIS A 84 16.97 9.76 5.38
N TRP A 85 17.92 8.86 5.51
CA TRP A 85 17.91 7.90 6.61
C TRP A 85 18.23 8.59 7.95
N SER A 86 17.50 8.22 9.00
CA SER A 86 17.74 8.74 10.35
C SER A 86 19.21 8.58 10.77
N GLY A 87 19.82 9.65 11.26
CA GLY A 87 21.23 9.67 11.64
C GLY A 87 22.23 9.72 10.48
N HIS A 88 21.75 9.83 9.24
CA HIS A 88 22.60 9.87 8.04
C HIS A 88 22.34 11.12 7.22
N LYS A 89 23.27 11.42 6.32
CA LYS A 89 23.14 12.57 5.41
C LYS A 89 22.19 12.26 4.26
N LYS A 90 21.57 13.29 3.73
CA LYS A 90 20.76 13.22 2.52
C LYS A 90 21.57 12.61 1.36
N GLY A 91 20.95 11.67 0.65
CA GLY A 91 21.60 10.98 -0.48
C GLY A 91 22.53 9.84 -0.10
N GLU A 92 22.77 9.61 1.18
CA GLU A 92 23.57 8.49 1.65
C GLU A 92 22.79 7.19 1.48
N LEU A 93 23.41 6.20 0.81
CA LEU A 93 22.83 4.88 0.60
C LEU A 93 23.23 3.93 1.73
N LEU A 94 22.24 3.27 2.31
CA LEU A 94 22.46 2.23 3.31
C LEU A 94 22.18 0.85 2.73
N TRP A 95 22.95 -0.13 3.17
CA TRP A 95 22.66 -1.53 2.88
C TRP A 95 21.46 -2.03 3.71
N ASN A 96 20.71 -2.99 3.21
CA ASN A 96 19.57 -3.54 3.93
C ASN A 96 19.93 -4.05 5.33
N TRP A 97 21.08 -4.72 5.46
CA TRP A 97 21.57 -5.19 6.77
C TRP A 97 21.85 -4.03 7.74
N GLN A 98 22.33 -2.91 7.20
CA GLN A 98 22.64 -1.71 7.98
C GLN A 98 21.34 -1.02 8.47
N ILE A 99 20.36 -0.92 7.59
CA ILE A 99 19.04 -0.37 7.94
C ILE A 99 18.44 -1.16 9.11
N GLN A 100 18.47 -2.49 9.02
CA GLN A 100 17.93 -3.35 10.07
C GLN A 100 18.77 -3.27 11.36
N ALA A 101 20.08 -3.28 11.26
CA ALA A 101 20.97 -3.23 12.43
C ALA A 101 20.88 -1.92 13.21
N GLU A 102 20.71 -0.81 12.51
CA GLU A 102 20.62 0.53 13.11
C GLU A 102 19.19 0.91 13.49
N GLY A 103 18.17 0.19 12.97
CA GLY A 103 16.79 0.60 13.08
C GLY A 103 16.54 1.92 12.34
N ALA A 104 17.24 2.14 11.22
CA ALA A 104 17.14 3.38 10.47
C ALA A 104 15.77 3.52 9.81
N GLU A 105 15.21 4.71 9.88
CA GLU A 105 13.93 5.06 9.25
C GLU A 105 14.10 6.31 8.39
N PRO A 106 13.27 6.47 7.35
CA PRO A 106 13.26 7.71 6.59
C PRO A 106 12.80 8.91 7.43
N GLU A 107 13.53 10.00 7.34
CA GLU A 107 13.18 11.30 7.91
C GLU A 107 12.99 12.33 6.79
N GLY A 108 12.03 13.24 6.97
CA GLY A 108 11.66 14.21 5.94
C GLY A 108 10.83 13.56 4.84
N GLY A 109 10.84 14.18 3.66
CA GLY A 109 10.10 13.71 2.52
C GLY A 109 8.60 14.00 2.55
N ASP A 110 7.93 13.62 1.46
CA ASP A 110 6.50 13.76 1.29
C ASP A 110 5.79 12.44 1.63
N TRP A 111 4.94 12.49 2.63
CA TRP A 111 4.20 11.36 3.13
C TRP A 111 2.72 11.50 2.79
N TYR A 112 2.12 10.41 2.34
CA TYR A 112 0.70 10.34 1.98
C TYR A 112 -0.04 9.44 2.95
N GLU A 113 -1.14 9.94 3.50
CA GLU A 113 -2.04 9.14 4.32
C GLU A 113 -2.94 8.31 3.41
N VAL A 114 -2.89 6.99 3.57
CA VAL A 114 -3.68 6.06 2.78
C VAL A 114 -4.49 5.16 3.71
N GLY A 115 -5.79 5.39 3.73
CA GLY A 115 -6.76 4.54 4.39
C GLY A 115 -7.45 3.62 3.39
N LEU A 116 -8.45 2.87 3.88
CA LEU A 116 -9.21 1.95 3.02
C LEU A 116 -9.89 2.68 1.86
N ASP A 117 -10.45 3.87 2.11
CA ASP A 117 -11.14 4.66 1.07
C ASP A 117 -10.19 5.04 -0.06
N GLU A 118 -8.97 5.43 0.27
CA GLU A 118 -7.95 5.79 -0.72
C GLU A 118 -7.49 4.56 -1.52
N VAL A 119 -7.40 3.38 -0.89
CA VAL A 119 -7.08 2.14 -1.60
C VAL A 119 -8.21 1.78 -2.57
N ILE A 120 -9.46 1.87 -2.14
CA ILE A 120 -10.62 1.63 -3.00
C ILE A 120 -10.66 2.60 -4.18
N LYS A 121 -10.37 3.88 -3.93
CA LYS A 121 -10.24 4.88 -4.99
C LYS A 121 -9.12 4.51 -5.97
N GLY A 122 -7.98 4.06 -5.45
CA GLY A 122 -6.86 3.61 -6.28
C GLY A 122 -7.23 2.42 -7.16
N LEU A 123 -7.94 1.45 -6.61
CA LEU A 123 -8.46 0.30 -7.37
C LEU A 123 -9.42 0.73 -8.47
N ASN A 124 -10.35 1.62 -8.17
CA ASN A 124 -11.29 2.14 -9.17
C ASN A 124 -10.58 2.86 -10.31
N LEU A 125 -9.61 3.70 -10.01
CA LEU A 125 -8.80 4.40 -11.02
C LEU A 125 -7.98 3.42 -11.85
N TYR A 126 -7.38 2.43 -11.23
CA TYR A 126 -6.63 1.39 -11.93
C TYR A 126 -7.50 0.66 -12.97
N PHE A 127 -8.69 0.22 -12.58
CA PHE A 127 -9.59 -0.49 -13.48
C PHE A 127 -10.18 0.41 -14.57
N ASP A 128 -10.40 1.69 -14.30
CA ASP A 128 -10.86 2.66 -15.29
C ASP A 128 -9.80 2.91 -16.37
N GLU A 129 -8.53 3.00 -15.98
CA GLU A 129 -7.42 3.28 -16.90
C GLU A 129 -6.97 2.04 -17.69
N LYS A 130 -7.21 0.84 -17.18
CA LYS A 130 -6.78 -0.42 -17.81
C LYS A 130 -7.92 -1.43 -17.99
N PRO A 131 -9.03 -1.05 -18.65
CA PRO A 131 -10.17 -1.95 -18.78
C PRO A 131 -9.87 -3.20 -19.62
N ALA A 132 -8.84 -3.15 -20.48
CA ALA A 132 -8.46 -4.27 -21.37
C ALA A 132 -7.40 -5.18 -20.76
N ALA A 133 -6.69 -4.75 -19.72
CA ALA A 133 -5.59 -5.51 -19.13
C ALA A 133 -6.05 -6.52 -18.09
N GLY A 134 -7.28 -6.37 -17.60
CA GLY A 134 -7.79 -7.24 -16.57
C GLY A 134 -9.23 -7.62 -16.81
N CYS A 135 -9.58 -8.78 -16.36
CA CYS A 135 -10.95 -9.20 -16.24
C CYS A 135 -11.71 -8.36 -15.21
N GLY A 136 -11.09 -7.31 -14.72
CA GLY A 136 -11.69 -6.24 -13.95
C GLY A 136 -12.08 -6.60 -12.52
N ASP A 137 -11.42 -7.56 -11.92
CA ASP A 137 -11.60 -7.87 -10.51
C ASP A 137 -10.26 -7.90 -9.77
N LEU A 138 -10.33 -7.79 -8.46
CA LEU A 138 -9.17 -7.81 -7.58
C LEU A 138 -8.44 -9.17 -7.65
N GLU A 139 -9.18 -10.25 -7.83
CA GLU A 139 -8.61 -11.58 -7.95
C GLU A 139 -7.64 -11.71 -9.13
N SER A 140 -7.95 -11.10 -10.28
CA SER A 140 -7.06 -11.14 -11.44
C SER A 140 -5.73 -10.43 -11.18
N ILE A 141 -5.72 -9.33 -10.43
CA ILE A 141 -4.48 -8.66 -10.01
C ILE A 141 -3.67 -9.56 -9.08
N LEU A 142 -4.34 -10.26 -8.18
CA LEU A 142 -3.70 -11.09 -7.17
C LEU A 142 -3.21 -12.43 -7.74
N GLU A 143 -3.98 -13.06 -8.63
CA GLU A 143 -3.67 -14.34 -9.24
C GLU A 143 -2.56 -14.25 -10.28
N ASP A 144 -2.58 -13.22 -11.11
CA ASP A 144 -1.58 -13.01 -12.15
C ASP A 144 -0.24 -12.50 -11.58
N GLY A 145 -0.20 -12.19 -10.27
CA GLY A 145 1.02 -11.97 -9.50
C GLY A 145 1.89 -10.81 -9.96
N ASP A 146 1.30 -9.84 -10.64
CA ASP A 146 2.07 -8.69 -11.09
C ASP A 146 2.18 -7.65 -9.98
N PHE A 147 3.35 -7.60 -9.38
CA PHE A 147 3.68 -6.62 -8.35
C PHE A 147 3.55 -5.18 -8.87
N TRP A 148 3.80 -4.97 -10.15
CA TRP A 148 3.67 -3.66 -10.77
C TRP A 148 2.22 -3.16 -10.78
N ASP A 149 1.26 -4.04 -11.04
CA ASP A 149 -0.16 -3.68 -11.00
C ASP A 149 -0.59 -3.25 -9.60
N ALA A 150 -0.14 -3.96 -8.57
CA ALA A 150 -0.39 -3.61 -7.18
C ALA A 150 0.27 -2.27 -6.82
N ASP A 151 1.50 -2.04 -7.25
CA ASP A 151 2.20 -0.77 -7.07
C ASP A 151 1.43 0.39 -7.73
N CYS A 152 0.90 0.19 -8.95
CA CYS A 152 0.07 1.18 -9.64
C CYS A 152 -1.17 1.55 -8.82
N VAL A 153 -1.84 0.59 -8.20
CA VAL A 153 -3.01 0.85 -7.35
C VAL A 153 -2.64 1.81 -6.21
N PHE A 154 -1.51 1.59 -5.56
CA PHE A 154 -1.06 2.47 -4.48
C PHE A 154 -0.58 3.83 -4.99
N GLN A 155 0.00 3.90 -6.18
CA GLN A 155 0.29 5.21 -6.81
C GLN A 155 -1.00 5.99 -7.08
N TYR A 156 -2.03 5.36 -7.60
CA TYR A 156 -3.35 6.01 -7.74
C TYR A 156 -3.94 6.45 -6.40
N ALA A 157 -3.75 5.65 -5.36
CA ALA A 157 -4.21 6.00 -4.01
C ALA A 157 -3.46 7.22 -3.44
N MET A 158 -2.17 7.34 -3.73
CA MET A 158 -1.30 8.43 -3.25
C MET A 158 -1.43 9.68 -4.10
N TYR A 159 -1.29 9.55 -5.41
CA TYR A 159 -1.11 10.67 -6.33
C TYR A 159 -2.32 10.94 -7.24
N GLY A 160 -3.26 10.02 -7.34
CA GLY A 160 -4.34 10.07 -8.31
C GLY A 160 -3.92 9.71 -9.73
N GLU A 161 -2.65 9.35 -9.94
CA GLU A 161 -2.06 8.96 -11.23
C GLU A 161 -0.83 8.08 -11.02
N VAL A 162 -0.41 7.37 -12.07
CA VAL A 162 0.84 6.61 -12.04
C VAL A 162 1.98 7.52 -12.49
N ILE A 163 2.90 7.82 -11.57
CA ILE A 163 4.04 8.72 -11.79
C ILE A 163 5.31 7.92 -12.09
N TYR A 164 5.49 6.82 -11.38
CA TYR A 164 6.68 5.97 -11.45
C TYR A 164 6.37 4.65 -12.14
N GLY A 165 7.24 4.21 -12.94
CA GLY A 165 7.06 2.96 -13.65
C GLY A 165 8.12 2.74 -14.66
#